data_51231529f33bbc6ecf9affad97ed9ae1
#
_entry.id   51231529f33bbc6ecf9affad97ed9ae1
#
_cell.length_a   1.000
_cell.length_b   1.000
_cell.length_c   1.000
_cell.angle_alpha   90.00
_cell.angle_beta   90.00
_cell.angle_gamma   90.00
#
_symmetry.space_group_name_H-M   'P 1'
#
loop_
_entity.id
_entity.type
_entity.pdbx_description
1 polymer ?
#
loop_
_entity_poly.entity_id
_entity_poly.type
_entity_poly.pdbx_seq_one_letter_code
_entity_poly.pdbx_strand_id
1 'polypeptide(L)'
;DANNNFKDFFYKRLIFPISNIQGKVVGFGGRVLNNSNPKYINSPESDYFKKRDMLYNLNLAKDSARQKKNLLICEGYMDVISLFQNNIKSVVAPLGTAFTEEQLKLSWRYTDRPTIMFDGDEAGRRASFKAALMCLPFLIPNKTIQFVTLPNNTDPDSYLENKKFNDLLILLKNPTKLLDFIFYTSSNQISLQDADQKISYDKYLDDLIETIRDKKTQYFYKREFKSLFFKKLRGTNSKTIAAIPKKISSLK
;
A
#
# COMPACT_ATOMS: atom_id res chain seq x y z
N ASP A 1 21.47 28.63 10.08
CA ASP A 1 20.89 29.73 10.85
C ASP A 1 21.55 31.05 10.43
N ALA A 2 20.81 32.15 10.37
CA ALA A 2 21.32 33.46 9.92
C ALA A 2 22.56 33.96 10.70
N ASN A 3 22.87 33.30 11.82
CA ASN A 3 23.99 33.61 12.70
C ASN A 3 25.17 32.62 12.60
N ASN A 4 25.29 31.86 11.51
CA ASN A 4 26.35 30.86 11.30
C ASN A 4 26.45 29.76 12.37
N ASN A 5 25.42 29.54 13.19
CA ASN A 5 25.37 28.47 14.15
C ASN A 5 24.85 27.18 13.49
N PHE A 6 25.68 26.13 13.50
CA PHE A 6 25.24 24.79 13.07
C PHE A 6 24.18 24.26 14.06
N LYS A 7 23.09 23.73 13.51
CA LYS A 7 22.08 23.01 14.29
C LYS A 7 21.95 21.59 13.78
N ASP A 8 21.86 20.65 14.71
CA ASP A 8 21.62 19.25 14.38
C ASP A 8 20.26 19.11 13.67
N PHE A 9 20.30 18.56 12.46
CA PHE A 9 19.08 18.34 11.67
C PHE A 9 18.10 17.36 12.36
N PHE A 10 18.65 16.34 13.02
CA PHE A 10 17.88 15.31 13.72
C PHE A 10 17.86 15.50 15.25
N TYR A 11 17.80 16.73 15.72
CA TYR A 11 17.82 17.02 17.16
C TYR A 11 16.72 16.28 17.94
N LYS A 12 17.11 15.57 19.01
CA LYS A 12 16.22 14.76 19.89
C LYS A 12 15.33 13.76 19.13
N ARG A 13 15.88 13.06 18.14
CA ARG A 13 15.15 12.06 17.36
C ARG A 13 15.83 10.69 17.43
N LEU A 14 15.00 9.65 17.44
CA LEU A 14 15.46 8.29 17.14
C LEU A 14 15.80 8.21 15.65
N ILE A 15 16.97 7.69 15.32
CA ILE A 15 17.48 7.66 13.95
C ILE A 15 17.30 6.29 13.33
N PHE A 16 16.80 6.28 12.10
CA PHE A 16 16.66 5.10 11.25
C PHE A 16 17.61 5.27 10.06
N PRO A 17 18.71 4.49 9.98
CA PRO A 17 19.58 4.48 8.81
C PRO A 17 18.80 3.98 7.59
N ILE A 18 18.90 4.71 6.48
CA ILE A 18 18.29 4.33 5.20
C ILE A 18 19.42 3.86 4.29
N SER A 19 19.34 2.58 3.90
CA SER A 19 20.36 1.96 3.06
C SER A 19 19.87 1.80 1.62
N ASN A 20 20.80 1.94 0.68
CA ASN A 20 20.55 1.55 -0.71
C ASN A 20 20.52 0.02 -0.85
N ILE A 21 20.27 -0.48 -2.06
CA ILE A 21 20.15 -1.92 -2.33
C ILE A 21 21.43 -2.72 -2.05
N GLN A 22 22.60 -2.07 -2.03
CA GLN A 22 23.88 -2.68 -1.69
C GLN A 22 24.13 -2.70 -0.16
N GLY A 23 23.26 -2.08 0.64
CA GLY A 23 23.40 -1.99 2.10
C GLY A 23 24.22 -0.78 2.58
N LYS A 24 24.65 0.12 1.68
CA LYS A 24 25.33 1.36 2.07
C LYS A 24 24.30 2.36 2.57
N VAL A 25 24.57 2.99 3.74
CA VAL A 25 23.72 4.06 4.27
C VAL A 25 23.84 5.29 3.36
N VAL A 26 22.71 5.80 2.88
CA VAL A 26 22.60 6.94 1.95
C VAL A 26 21.77 8.08 2.51
N GLY A 27 21.09 7.87 3.63
CA GLY A 27 20.27 8.86 4.31
C GLY A 27 19.78 8.35 5.66
N PHE A 28 19.02 9.19 6.34
CA PHE A 28 18.46 8.88 7.65
C PHE A 28 17.01 9.32 7.72
N GLY A 29 16.20 8.55 8.45
CA GLY A 29 14.92 8.97 9.00
C GLY A 29 15.08 9.33 10.47
N GLY A 30 14.29 10.26 10.98
CA GLY A 30 14.30 10.63 12.40
C GLY A 30 12.89 10.76 12.95
N ARG A 31 12.57 10.05 14.04
CA ARG A 31 11.30 10.13 14.76
C ARG A 31 11.50 10.84 16.09
N VAL A 32 10.65 11.82 16.41
CA VAL A 32 10.65 12.42 17.76
C VAL A 32 10.23 11.38 18.80
N LEU A 33 10.80 11.48 19.99
CA LEU A 33 10.44 10.62 21.13
C LEU A 33 9.31 11.22 22.00
N ASN A 34 8.93 12.44 21.69
CA ASN A 34 7.83 13.16 22.34
C ASN A 34 6.71 13.47 21.33
N ASN A 35 5.70 14.25 21.73
CA ASN A 35 4.57 14.63 20.88
C ASN A 35 4.82 15.87 19.99
N SER A 36 6.10 16.22 19.72
CA SER A 36 6.38 17.38 18.87
C SER A 36 6.20 17.03 17.37
N ASN A 37 5.89 18.05 16.58
CA ASN A 37 5.73 17.93 15.14
C ASN A 37 6.91 18.57 14.39
N PRO A 38 7.27 18.05 13.20
CA PRO A 38 6.73 16.85 12.56
C PRO A 38 7.22 15.56 13.24
N LYS A 39 6.33 14.57 13.38
CA LYS A 39 6.63 13.27 14.03
C LYS A 39 7.81 12.57 13.36
N TYR A 40 7.87 12.57 12.04
CA TYR A 40 8.97 12.01 11.24
C TYR A 40 9.57 13.07 10.33
N ILE A 41 10.89 13.03 10.16
CA ILE A 41 11.62 13.76 9.13
C ILE A 41 12.61 12.80 8.47
N ASN A 42 12.94 13.06 7.21
CA ASN A 42 13.96 12.32 6.46
C ASN A 42 15.05 13.27 6.01
N SER A 43 16.25 12.75 5.79
CA SER A 43 17.32 13.48 5.14
C SER A 43 16.81 14.25 3.90
N PRO A 44 17.34 15.41 3.57
CA PRO A 44 17.12 16.05 2.28
C PRO A 44 17.48 15.08 1.14
N GLU A 45 16.88 15.27 -0.01
CA GLU A 45 17.26 14.51 -1.21
C GLU A 45 18.67 14.87 -1.68
N SER A 46 19.34 13.92 -2.27
CA SER A 46 20.69 14.07 -2.84
C SER A 46 20.85 13.15 -4.05
N ASP A 47 22.00 13.19 -4.71
CA ASP A 47 22.31 12.30 -5.82
C ASP A 47 22.26 10.82 -5.43
N TYR A 48 22.50 10.51 -4.16
CA TYR A 48 22.51 9.13 -3.61
C TYR A 48 21.22 8.77 -2.90
N PHE A 49 20.36 9.71 -2.53
CA PHE A 49 19.16 9.53 -1.76
C PHE A 49 17.96 10.20 -2.41
N LYS A 50 17.19 9.42 -3.15
CA LYS A 50 15.94 9.84 -3.79
C LYS A 50 14.79 9.02 -3.20
N LYS A 51 13.96 9.65 -2.38
CA LYS A 51 12.86 8.99 -1.64
C LYS A 51 11.88 8.29 -2.56
N ARG A 52 11.63 8.84 -3.74
CA ARG A 52 10.68 8.30 -4.71
C ARG A 52 11.15 7.00 -5.36
N ASP A 53 12.45 6.75 -5.41
CA ASP A 53 13.07 5.63 -6.11
C ASP A 53 13.45 4.48 -5.17
N MET A 54 13.29 4.70 -3.86
CA MET A 54 13.78 3.77 -2.82
C MET A 54 12.65 3.25 -1.94
N LEU A 55 12.88 2.06 -1.40
CA LEU A 55 12.05 1.46 -0.35
C LEU A 55 12.94 1.15 0.87
N TYR A 56 12.50 1.59 2.05
CA TYR A 56 13.16 1.27 3.31
C TYR A 56 13.22 -0.24 3.50
N ASN A 57 14.34 -0.73 4.03
CA ASN A 57 14.60 -2.14 4.31
C ASN A 57 14.74 -3.07 3.07
N LEU A 58 14.70 -2.55 1.85
CA LEU A 58 14.76 -3.41 0.65
C LEU A 58 16.07 -4.19 0.55
N ASN A 59 17.18 -3.64 1.03
CA ASN A 59 18.49 -4.31 1.07
C ASN A 59 18.45 -5.63 1.88
N LEU A 60 17.66 -5.69 2.96
CA LEU A 60 17.49 -6.89 3.79
C LEU A 60 16.31 -7.76 3.31
N ALA A 61 15.27 -7.16 2.75
CA ALA A 61 14.06 -7.86 2.33
C ALA A 61 14.21 -8.60 0.99
N LYS A 62 15.10 -8.17 0.11
CA LYS A 62 15.18 -8.58 -1.30
C LYS A 62 15.29 -10.10 -1.52
N ASP A 63 16.13 -10.78 -0.73
CA ASP A 63 16.37 -12.21 -0.93
C ASP A 63 15.18 -13.04 -0.41
N SER A 64 14.60 -12.66 0.73
CA SER A 64 13.37 -13.26 1.22
C SER A 64 12.19 -13.01 0.27
N ALA A 65 12.12 -11.81 -0.33
CA ALA A 65 11.08 -11.47 -1.29
C ALA A 65 11.15 -12.34 -2.55
N ARG A 66 12.34 -12.56 -3.09
CA ARG A 66 12.56 -13.44 -4.25
C ARG A 66 12.23 -14.90 -3.93
N GLN A 67 12.72 -15.40 -2.79
CA GLN A 67 12.51 -16.78 -2.36
C GLN A 67 11.03 -17.09 -2.13
N LYS A 68 10.33 -16.20 -1.42
CA LYS A 68 8.90 -16.35 -1.09
C LYS A 68 7.97 -15.86 -2.18
N LYS A 69 8.48 -15.24 -3.24
CA LYS A 69 7.71 -14.54 -4.29
C LYS A 69 6.66 -13.58 -3.71
N ASN A 70 7.00 -12.94 -2.60
CA ASN A 70 6.14 -11.99 -1.91
C ASN A 70 6.96 -10.83 -1.35
N LEU A 71 6.46 -9.61 -1.53
CA LEU A 71 7.01 -8.39 -0.95
C LEU A 71 5.85 -7.61 -0.32
N LEU A 72 5.92 -7.42 0.99
CA LEU A 72 4.94 -6.65 1.75
C LEU A 72 5.37 -5.19 1.81
N ILE A 73 4.46 -4.27 1.53
CA ILE A 73 4.70 -2.83 1.52
C ILE A 73 3.79 -2.20 2.57
N CYS A 74 4.39 -1.68 3.65
CA CYS A 74 3.73 -0.97 4.74
C CYS A 74 3.94 0.54 4.63
N GLU A 75 3.39 1.34 5.55
CA GLU A 75 3.52 2.80 5.48
C GLU A 75 4.84 3.32 6.06
N GLY A 76 5.30 2.77 7.18
CA GLY A 76 6.35 3.38 7.97
C GLY A 76 7.47 2.46 8.46
N TYR A 77 8.48 3.10 9.07
CA TYR A 77 9.65 2.42 9.62
C TYR A 77 9.29 1.45 10.75
N MET A 78 8.37 1.84 11.63
CA MET A 78 7.99 1.03 12.80
C MET A 78 7.28 -0.24 12.36
N ASP A 79 6.37 -0.14 11.39
CA ASP A 79 5.68 -1.31 10.83
C ASP A 79 6.67 -2.32 10.26
N VAL A 80 7.64 -1.82 9.48
CA VAL A 80 8.68 -2.67 8.90
C VAL A 80 9.50 -3.35 10.00
N ILE A 81 9.91 -2.62 11.03
CA ILE A 81 10.74 -3.15 12.12
C ILE A 81 9.95 -4.21 12.89
N SER A 82 8.72 -3.91 13.28
CA SER A 82 7.86 -4.82 14.03
C SER A 82 7.60 -6.11 13.26
N LEU A 83 7.22 -6.01 11.98
CA LEU A 83 7.02 -7.17 11.12
C LEU A 83 8.30 -7.98 10.92
N PHE A 84 9.43 -7.30 10.71
CA PHE A 84 10.72 -7.95 10.52
C PHE A 84 11.19 -8.71 11.77
N GLN A 85 10.96 -8.16 12.97
CA GLN A 85 11.22 -8.83 14.25
C GLN A 85 10.35 -10.07 14.43
N ASN A 86 9.12 -10.05 13.91
CA ASN A 86 8.19 -11.17 13.91
C ASN A 86 8.37 -12.12 12.70
N ASN A 87 9.59 -12.23 12.14
CA ASN A 87 9.96 -13.14 11.05
C ASN A 87 9.29 -12.89 9.68
N ILE A 88 8.62 -11.76 9.48
CA ILE A 88 8.15 -11.33 8.15
C ILE A 88 9.27 -10.54 7.49
N LYS A 89 10.27 -11.26 6.91
CA LYS A 89 11.51 -10.67 6.40
C LYS A 89 11.36 -9.94 5.06
N SER A 90 10.34 -10.26 4.27
CA SER A 90 10.06 -9.64 2.97
C SER A 90 9.17 -8.40 3.10
N VAL A 91 9.54 -7.44 3.94
CA VAL A 91 8.75 -6.24 4.23
C VAL A 91 9.56 -4.97 3.99
N VAL A 92 8.91 -3.96 3.41
CA VAL A 92 9.49 -2.65 3.04
C VAL A 92 8.48 -1.53 3.27
N ALA A 93 8.94 -0.27 3.25
CA ALA A 93 8.06 0.90 3.26
C ALA A 93 8.57 2.02 2.35
N PRO A 94 7.69 2.89 1.82
CA PRO A 94 8.06 4.18 1.24
C PRO A 94 8.76 5.08 2.28
N LEU A 95 9.40 6.12 1.81
CA LEU A 95 10.23 7.00 2.66
C LEU A 95 9.50 8.33 2.97
N GLY A 96 8.30 8.26 3.58
CA GLY A 96 7.53 9.44 3.93
C GLY A 96 6.91 10.16 2.72
N THR A 97 6.69 9.43 1.64
CA THR A 97 5.98 9.86 0.43
C THR A 97 4.88 8.88 0.08
N ALA A 98 3.92 9.29 -0.73
CA ALA A 98 2.98 8.33 -1.33
C ALA A 98 3.75 7.27 -2.13
N PHE A 99 3.21 6.06 -2.22
CA PHE A 99 3.77 4.99 -3.04
C PHE A 99 3.83 5.40 -4.52
N THR A 100 5.00 5.27 -5.14
CA THR A 100 5.28 5.82 -6.47
C THR A 100 5.35 4.76 -7.56
N GLU A 101 5.33 5.21 -8.82
CA GLU A 101 5.56 4.36 -10.00
C GLU A 101 6.93 3.67 -9.94
N GLU A 102 7.96 4.42 -9.54
CA GLU A 102 9.34 3.92 -9.44
C GLU A 102 9.44 2.81 -8.39
N GLN A 103 8.78 3.00 -7.23
CA GLN A 103 8.70 2.00 -6.17
C GLN A 103 7.88 0.79 -6.59
N LEU A 104 6.81 0.95 -7.37
CA LEU A 104 6.05 -0.13 -7.97
C LEU A 104 6.93 -0.97 -8.91
N LYS A 105 7.60 -0.32 -9.86
CA LYS A 105 8.52 -0.98 -10.81
C LYS A 105 9.69 -1.66 -10.09
N LEU A 106 10.21 -1.02 -9.04
CA LEU A 106 11.25 -1.60 -8.19
C LEU A 106 10.74 -2.88 -7.49
N SER A 107 9.53 -2.85 -6.94
CA SER A 107 8.91 -4.01 -6.27
C SER A 107 8.74 -5.19 -7.22
N TRP A 108 8.38 -4.93 -8.47
CA TRP A 108 8.21 -5.96 -9.52
C TRP A 108 9.52 -6.64 -9.97
N ARG A 109 10.68 -6.17 -9.52
CA ARG A 109 11.96 -6.89 -9.71
C ARG A 109 12.12 -8.06 -8.75
N TYR A 110 11.32 -8.11 -7.68
CA TYR A 110 11.42 -9.11 -6.61
C TYR A 110 10.21 -10.04 -6.54
N THR A 111 9.04 -9.55 -6.93
CA THR A 111 7.79 -10.33 -7.00
C THR A 111 6.87 -9.77 -8.07
N ASP A 112 6.07 -10.63 -8.70
CA ASP A 112 5.08 -10.19 -9.68
C ASP A 112 3.85 -9.54 -9.04
N ARG A 113 3.60 -9.82 -7.75
CA ARG A 113 2.41 -9.39 -7.01
C ARG A 113 2.76 -8.90 -5.62
N PRO A 114 3.42 -7.72 -5.49
CA PRO A 114 3.64 -7.15 -4.18
C PRO A 114 2.32 -6.88 -3.47
N THR A 115 2.34 -6.99 -2.14
CA THR A 115 1.17 -6.82 -1.28
C THR A 115 1.28 -5.49 -0.56
N ILE A 116 0.31 -4.60 -0.73
CA ILE A 116 0.18 -3.36 0.04
C ILE A 116 -0.63 -3.65 1.29
N MET A 117 -0.09 -3.26 2.44
CA MET A 117 -0.74 -3.31 3.74
C MET A 117 -0.46 -2.00 4.48
N PHE A 118 -1.28 -1.00 4.20
CA PHE A 118 -1.24 0.29 4.86
C PHE A 118 -2.16 0.30 6.08
N ASP A 119 -2.09 1.38 6.86
CA ASP A 119 -2.85 1.50 8.10
C ASP A 119 -4.35 1.36 7.89
N GLY A 120 -5.03 0.78 8.87
CA GLY A 120 -6.48 0.57 8.84
C GLY A 120 -7.29 1.83 9.14
N ASP A 121 -6.67 3.01 9.23
CA ASP A 121 -7.34 4.29 9.39
C ASP A 121 -7.83 4.85 8.02
N GLU A 122 -8.46 6.02 8.06
CA GLU A 122 -8.98 6.65 6.83
C GLU A 122 -7.84 7.11 5.89
N ALA A 123 -6.70 7.56 6.45
CA ALA A 123 -5.57 8.03 5.66
C ALA A 123 -4.90 6.85 4.93
N GLY A 124 -4.65 5.73 5.62
CA GLY A 124 -4.09 4.52 5.03
C GLY A 124 -5.01 3.89 3.98
N ARG A 125 -6.33 3.91 4.21
CA ARG A 125 -7.30 3.47 3.18
C ARG A 125 -7.27 4.34 1.93
N ARG A 126 -7.19 5.67 2.08
CA ARG A 126 -7.03 6.60 0.95
C ARG A 126 -5.71 6.39 0.23
N ALA A 127 -4.62 6.17 0.98
CA ALA A 127 -3.30 5.88 0.40
C ALA A 127 -3.31 4.56 -0.38
N SER A 128 -3.92 3.50 0.16
CA SER A 128 -4.11 2.22 -0.52
C SER A 128 -4.90 2.36 -1.82
N PHE A 129 -5.99 3.13 -1.80
CA PHE A 129 -6.80 3.36 -2.99
C PHE A 129 -6.06 4.17 -4.06
N LYS A 130 -5.30 5.20 -3.65
CA LYS A 130 -4.43 5.95 -4.57
C LYS A 130 -3.36 5.05 -5.19
N ALA A 131 -2.74 4.17 -4.41
CA ALA A 131 -1.77 3.21 -4.92
C ALA A 131 -2.40 2.24 -5.92
N ALA A 132 -3.64 1.79 -5.67
CA ALA A 132 -4.38 0.93 -6.59
C ALA A 132 -4.63 1.63 -7.94
N LEU A 133 -5.09 2.87 -7.93
CA LEU A 133 -5.35 3.64 -9.16
C LEU A 133 -4.05 3.97 -9.89
N MET A 134 -3.00 4.37 -9.18
CA MET A 134 -1.68 4.66 -9.74
C MET A 134 -1.09 3.45 -10.47
N CYS A 135 -1.37 2.23 -10.01
CA CYS A 135 -0.86 1.00 -10.62
C CYS A 135 -1.47 0.70 -12.00
N LEU A 136 -2.72 1.12 -12.27
CA LEU A 136 -3.48 0.74 -13.48
C LEU A 136 -2.73 1.00 -14.80
N PRO A 137 -2.12 2.18 -15.03
CA PRO A 137 -1.42 2.46 -16.30
C PRO A 137 -0.22 1.55 -16.58
N PHE A 138 0.34 0.93 -15.53
CA PHE A 138 1.58 0.15 -15.60
C PHE A 138 1.36 -1.37 -15.60
N LEU A 139 0.09 -1.80 -15.49
CA LEU A 139 -0.25 -3.23 -15.52
C LEU A 139 0.19 -3.87 -16.83
N ILE A 140 0.80 -5.01 -16.71
CA ILE A 140 1.13 -5.92 -17.82
C ILE A 140 0.79 -7.35 -17.41
N PRO A 141 0.73 -8.32 -18.34
CA PRO A 141 0.47 -9.71 -17.99
C PRO A 141 1.36 -10.20 -16.85
N ASN A 142 0.75 -10.79 -15.83
CA ASN A 142 1.36 -11.31 -14.60
C ASN A 142 1.90 -10.26 -13.60
N LYS A 143 2.04 -8.98 -13.95
CA LYS A 143 2.49 -7.93 -13.03
C LYS A 143 1.30 -7.10 -12.54
N THR A 144 1.00 -7.22 -11.25
CA THR A 144 -0.09 -6.51 -10.57
C THR A 144 0.28 -6.24 -9.12
N ILE A 145 -0.63 -5.72 -8.33
CA ILE A 145 -0.51 -5.59 -6.86
C ILE A 145 -1.72 -6.22 -6.19
N GLN A 146 -1.60 -6.48 -4.91
CA GLN A 146 -2.69 -6.97 -4.08
C GLN A 146 -2.69 -6.26 -2.73
N PHE A 147 -3.77 -6.40 -1.97
CA PHE A 147 -4.00 -5.61 -0.76
C PHE A 147 -4.34 -6.49 0.43
N VAL A 148 -3.81 -6.12 1.57
CA VAL A 148 -4.28 -6.58 2.88
C VAL A 148 -4.84 -5.36 3.61
N THR A 149 -6.10 -5.45 4.02
CA THR A 149 -6.77 -4.39 4.78
C THR A 149 -6.77 -4.77 6.25
N LEU A 150 -6.16 -3.94 7.08
CA LEU A 150 -6.18 -4.09 8.53
C LEU A 150 -7.54 -3.63 9.10
N PRO A 151 -7.92 -4.09 10.30
CA PRO A 151 -9.07 -3.58 11.01
C PRO A 151 -8.99 -2.06 11.25
N ASN A 152 -10.14 -1.44 11.50
CA ASN A 152 -10.21 0.01 11.71
C ASN A 152 -9.28 0.48 12.83
N ASN A 153 -8.56 1.59 12.57
CA ASN A 153 -7.67 2.25 13.52
C ASN A 153 -6.55 1.34 14.06
N THR A 154 -6.08 0.41 13.28
CA THR A 154 -4.90 -0.41 13.58
C THR A 154 -3.83 -0.21 12.52
N ASP A 155 -2.58 -0.18 12.93
CA ASP A 155 -1.40 -0.31 12.09
C ASP A 155 -0.75 -1.68 12.30
N PRO A 156 0.20 -2.10 11.47
CA PRO A 156 0.87 -3.40 11.61
C PRO A 156 1.55 -3.60 12.97
N ASP A 157 2.14 -2.55 13.52
CA ASP A 157 2.84 -2.58 14.80
C ASP A 157 1.86 -2.84 15.96
N SER A 158 0.82 -2.01 16.09
CA SER A 158 -0.22 -2.17 17.13
C SER A 158 -1.02 -3.48 16.97
N TYR A 159 -1.19 -3.96 15.76
CA TYR A 159 -1.86 -5.24 15.50
C TYR A 159 -1.05 -6.42 16.04
N LEU A 160 0.28 -6.37 15.93
CA LEU A 160 1.19 -7.38 16.46
C LEU A 160 1.33 -7.30 17.99
N GLU A 161 1.37 -6.09 18.57
CA GLU A 161 1.40 -5.91 20.02
C GLU A 161 0.21 -6.57 20.72
N ASN A 162 -0.96 -6.58 20.10
CA ASN A 162 -2.17 -7.25 20.57
C ASN A 162 -2.13 -8.77 20.42
N LYS A 163 -0.97 -9.40 20.18
CA LYS A 163 -0.75 -10.85 20.01
C LYS A 163 -1.56 -11.49 18.88
N LYS A 164 -1.95 -10.73 17.86
CA LYS A 164 -2.73 -11.18 16.72
C LYS A 164 -1.86 -11.66 15.54
N PHE A 165 -0.69 -12.21 15.83
CA PHE A 165 0.24 -12.67 14.79
C PHE A 165 -0.39 -13.73 13.87
N ASN A 166 -1.10 -14.71 14.41
CA ASN A 166 -1.76 -15.73 13.60
C ASN A 166 -2.87 -15.15 12.70
N ASP A 167 -3.63 -14.17 13.22
CA ASP A 167 -4.66 -13.50 12.44
C ASP A 167 -4.02 -12.69 11.29
N LEU A 168 -2.90 -12.03 11.55
CA LEU A 168 -2.14 -11.35 10.51
C LEU A 168 -1.65 -12.32 9.43
N LEU A 169 -1.15 -13.49 9.80
CA LEU A 169 -0.76 -14.52 8.83
C LEU A 169 -1.94 -15.01 7.97
N ILE A 170 -3.13 -15.09 8.53
CA ILE A 170 -4.35 -15.44 7.78
C ILE A 170 -4.69 -14.34 6.79
N LEU A 171 -4.60 -13.06 7.18
CA LEU A 171 -4.82 -11.92 6.29
C LEU A 171 -3.79 -11.92 5.14
N LEU A 172 -2.51 -12.13 5.45
CA LEU A 172 -1.43 -12.16 4.46
C LEU A 172 -1.54 -13.34 3.47
N LYS A 173 -2.16 -14.45 3.87
CA LYS A 173 -2.43 -15.59 2.98
C LYS A 173 -3.61 -15.35 2.03
N ASN A 174 -4.49 -14.41 2.34
CA ASN A 174 -5.73 -14.15 1.61
C ASN A 174 -5.83 -12.67 1.15
N PRO A 175 -4.84 -12.15 0.42
CA PRO A 175 -4.87 -10.77 -0.02
C PRO A 175 -5.96 -10.53 -1.05
N THR A 176 -6.55 -9.35 -1.02
CA THR A 176 -7.53 -8.89 -2.01
C THR A 176 -6.83 -8.51 -3.32
N LYS A 177 -7.30 -9.01 -4.44
CA LYS A 177 -6.76 -8.68 -5.77
C LYS A 177 -7.04 -7.21 -6.11
N LEU A 178 -6.18 -6.60 -6.93
CA LEU A 178 -6.28 -5.20 -7.34
C LEU A 178 -7.69 -4.84 -7.84
N LEU A 179 -8.22 -5.62 -8.77
CA LEU A 179 -9.51 -5.35 -9.40
C LEU A 179 -10.66 -5.39 -8.36
N ASP A 180 -10.67 -6.42 -7.52
CA ASP A 180 -11.67 -6.57 -6.45
C ASP A 180 -11.55 -5.41 -5.44
N PHE A 181 -10.33 -5.05 -5.07
CA PHE A 181 -10.07 -3.95 -4.14
C PHE A 181 -10.62 -2.61 -4.69
N ILE A 182 -10.32 -2.27 -5.96
CA ILE A 182 -10.84 -1.06 -6.60
C ILE A 182 -12.37 -1.09 -6.64
N PHE A 183 -12.94 -2.19 -7.13
CA PHE A 183 -14.39 -2.31 -7.30
C PHE A 183 -15.13 -2.17 -5.98
N TYR A 184 -14.74 -2.93 -4.96
CA TYR A 184 -15.47 -2.90 -3.68
C TYR A 184 -15.24 -1.59 -2.92
N THR A 185 -14.05 -1.02 -2.97
CA THR A 185 -13.78 0.28 -2.32
C THR A 185 -14.60 1.40 -2.97
N SER A 186 -14.62 1.51 -4.29
CA SER A 186 -15.37 2.56 -4.99
C SER A 186 -16.88 2.34 -4.94
N SER A 187 -17.35 1.11 -5.14
CA SER A 187 -18.78 0.82 -5.18
C SER A 187 -19.49 0.89 -3.83
N ASN A 188 -18.75 0.86 -2.73
CA ASN A 188 -19.34 1.03 -1.38
C ASN A 188 -19.58 2.49 -1.02
N GLN A 189 -19.01 3.43 -1.77
CA GLN A 189 -19.18 4.87 -1.57
C GLN A 189 -20.33 5.46 -2.40
N ILE A 190 -20.94 4.67 -3.29
CA ILE A 190 -21.94 5.13 -4.26
C ILE A 190 -23.22 4.31 -4.07
N SER A 191 -24.36 5.01 -4.05
CA SER A 191 -25.67 4.36 -4.21
C SER A 191 -25.85 3.91 -5.66
N LEU A 192 -26.31 2.69 -5.88
CA LEU A 192 -26.59 2.13 -7.21
C LEU A 192 -28.09 1.81 -7.34
N GLN A 193 -28.94 2.72 -6.86
CA GLN A 193 -30.39 2.49 -6.84
C GLN A 193 -31.08 2.88 -8.14
N ASP A 194 -30.77 4.06 -8.67
CA ASP A 194 -31.35 4.55 -9.91
C ASP A 194 -30.47 4.31 -11.15
N ALA A 195 -31.01 4.57 -12.33
CA ALA A 195 -30.33 4.34 -13.59
C ALA A 195 -29.17 5.30 -13.81
N ASP A 196 -29.28 6.57 -13.39
CA ASP A 196 -28.26 7.58 -13.62
C ASP A 196 -27.02 7.31 -12.77
N GLN A 197 -27.21 6.86 -11.52
CA GLN A 197 -26.12 6.43 -10.66
C GLN A 197 -25.39 5.20 -11.21
N LYS A 198 -26.13 4.24 -11.76
CA LYS A 198 -25.56 3.06 -12.41
C LYS A 198 -24.74 3.43 -13.64
N ILE A 199 -25.28 4.31 -14.49
CA ILE A 199 -24.59 4.80 -15.69
C ILE A 199 -23.31 5.56 -15.29
N SER A 200 -23.40 6.46 -14.33
CA SER A 200 -22.27 7.25 -13.87
C SER A 200 -21.14 6.37 -13.30
N TYR A 201 -21.51 5.34 -12.52
CA TYR A 201 -20.52 4.41 -11.99
C TYR A 201 -19.91 3.49 -13.05
N ASP A 202 -20.73 3.02 -13.99
CA ASP A 202 -20.25 2.22 -15.12
C ASP A 202 -19.25 3.01 -15.97
N LYS A 203 -19.54 4.29 -16.24
CA LYS A 203 -18.62 5.21 -16.92
C LYS A 203 -17.33 5.40 -16.12
N TYR A 204 -17.41 5.62 -14.80
CA TYR A 204 -16.23 5.72 -13.94
C TYR A 204 -15.32 4.48 -14.04
N LEU A 205 -15.90 3.27 -14.08
CA LEU A 205 -15.13 2.04 -14.27
C LEU A 205 -14.47 1.98 -15.66
N ASP A 206 -15.19 2.42 -16.70
CA ASP A 206 -14.64 2.48 -18.07
C ASP A 206 -13.47 3.48 -18.14
N ASP A 207 -13.61 4.67 -17.54
CA ASP A 207 -12.55 5.68 -17.48
C ASP A 207 -11.28 5.14 -16.77
N LEU A 208 -11.45 4.38 -15.68
CA LEU A 208 -10.33 3.71 -15.01
C LEU A 208 -9.63 2.69 -15.90
N ILE A 209 -10.41 1.87 -16.61
CA ILE A 209 -9.89 0.84 -17.50
C ILE A 209 -9.09 1.47 -18.66
N GLU A 210 -9.54 2.60 -19.19
CA GLU A 210 -8.88 3.30 -20.29
C GLU A 210 -7.45 3.75 -19.91
N THR A 211 -7.16 3.92 -18.63
CA THR A 211 -5.79 4.23 -18.18
C THR A 211 -4.81 3.07 -18.37
N ILE A 212 -5.28 1.84 -18.50
CA ILE A 212 -4.43 0.63 -18.67
C ILE A 212 -3.83 0.63 -20.07
N ARG A 213 -2.50 0.72 -20.17
CA ARG A 213 -1.78 0.83 -21.45
C ARG A 213 -1.69 -0.50 -22.22
N ASP A 214 -1.51 -1.61 -21.52
CA ASP A 214 -1.46 -2.94 -22.13
C ASP A 214 -2.87 -3.37 -22.58
N LYS A 215 -3.07 -3.46 -23.89
CA LYS A 215 -4.39 -3.72 -24.48
C LYS A 215 -5.00 -5.07 -24.09
N LYS A 216 -4.17 -6.09 -23.88
CA LYS A 216 -4.66 -7.41 -23.46
C LYS A 216 -5.14 -7.37 -22.00
N THR A 217 -4.36 -6.76 -21.12
CA THR A 217 -4.75 -6.53 -19.73
C THR A 217 -5.99 -5.65 -19.65
N GLN A 218 -6.04 -4.55 -20.41
CA GLN A 218 -7.20 -3.65 -20.50
C GLN A 218 -8.47 -4.42 -20.85
N TYR A 219 -8.43 -5.26 -21.89
CA TYR A 219 -9.57 -6.06 -22.34
C TYR A 219 -10.10 -7.00 -21.25
N PHE A 220 -9.22 -7.74 -20.57
CA PHE A 220 -9.64 -8.66 -19.51
C PHE A 220 -10.14 -7.93 -18.28
N TYR A 221 -9.50 -6.83 -17.87
CA TYR A 221 -9.96 -6.01 -16.75
C TYR A 221 -11.35 -5.42 -17.02
N LYS A 222 -11.63 -4.96 -18.25
CA LYS A 222 -12.96 -4.49 -18.65
C LYS A 222 -14.02 -5.57 -18.44
N ARG A 223 -13.75 -6.78 -18.89
CA ARG A 223 -14.69 -7.91 -18.73
C ARG A 223 -14.95 -8.24 -17.26
N GLU A 224 -13.91 -8.27 -16.46
CA GLU A 224 -14.04 -8.59 -15.03
C GLU A 224 -14.79 -7.49 -14.27
N PHE A 225 -14.50 -6.21 -14.51
CA PHE A 225 -15.25 -5.11 -13.90
C PHE A 225 -16.73 -5.15 -14.28
N LYS A 226 -17.06 -5.36 -15.55
CA LYS A 226 -18.46 -5.54 -15.99
C LYS A 226 -19.11 -6.73 -15.29
N SER A 227 -18.42 -7.85 -15.16
CA SER A 227 -18.90 -9.03 -14.44
C SER A 227 -19.23 -8.71 -12.97
N LEU A 228 -18.31 -8.05 -12.26
CA LEU A 228 -18.51 -7.63 -10.86
C LEU A 228 -19.68 -6.64 -10.74
N PHE A 229 -19.77 -5.68 -11.64
CA PHE A 229 -20.84 -4.68 -11.65
C PHE A 229 -22.20 -5.33 -11.80
N PHE A 230 -22.41 -6.17 -12.82
CA PHE A 230 -23.67 -6.89 -13.02
C PHE A 230 -24.00 -7.85 -11.87
N LYS A 231 -22.98 -8.49 -11.27
CA LYS A 231 -23.15 -9.34 -10.10
C LYS A 231 -23.65 -8.56 -8.89
N LYS A 232 -23.10 -7.34 -8.67
CA LYS A 232 -23.56 -6.43 -7.61
C LYS A 232 -24.99 -5.97 -7.84
N LEU A 233 -25.36 -5.63 -9.08
CA LEU A 233 -26.72 -5.21 -9.45
C LEU A 233 -27.76 -6.31 -9.24
N ARG A 234 -27.41 -7.58 -9.42
CA ARG A 234 -28.31 -8.74 -9.21
C ARG A 234 -28.45 -9.13 -7.74
N GLY A 235 -27.82 -8.43 -6.80
CA GLY A 235 -27.89 -8.72 -5.37
C GLY A 235 -27.27 -10.06 -4.96
N THR A 236 -26.49 -10.71 -5.85
CA THR A 236 -25.81 -11.95 -5.54
C THR A 236 -24.60 -11.68 -4.64
N ASN A 237 -24.80 -11.76 -3.31
CA ASN A 237 -23.72 -11.75 -2.34
C ASN A 237 -22.79 -12.95 -2.62
N SER A 238 -21.69 -12.70 -3.30
CA SER A 238 -20.61 -13.67 -3.39
C SER A 238 -20.01 -13.84 -1.99
N LYS A 239 -20.20 -15.01 -1.36
CA LYS A 239 -19.63 -15.39 -0.06
C LYS A 239 -18.10 -15.54 -0.07
N THR A 240 -17.40 -14.94 -1.00
CA THR A 240 -15.96 -15.12 -1.21
C THR A 240 -15.20 -13.80 -1.12
N ILE A 241 -15.40 -13.06 -0.03
CA ILE A 241 -14.48 -12.00 0.39
C ILE A 241 -14.30 -12.14 1.89
N ALA A 242 -13.36 -12.99 2.27
CA ALA A 242 -12.79 -12.97 3.60
C ALA A 242 -12.11 -11.60 3.78
N ALA A 243 -12.54 -10.87 4.83
CA ALA A 243 -11.87 -9.74 5.45
C ALA A 243 -11.90 -8.36 4.75
N ILE A 244 -13.07 -7.91 4.24
CA ILE A 244 -13.38 -6.50 4.44
C ILE A 244 -14.32 -6.45 5.65
N PRO A 245 -13.96 -5.79 6.77
CA PRO A 245 -14.83 -5.74 7.94
C PRO A 245 -16.19 -5.15 7.55
N LYS A 246 -17.30 -5.87 7.84
CA LYS A 246 -18.68 -5.47 7.54
C LYS A 246 -19.18 -4.22 8.29
N LYS A 247 -18.30 -3.38 8.84
CA LYS A 247 -18.68 -2.17 9.59
C LYS A 247 -18.07 -0.90 9.00
N ILE A 248 -18.54 -0.52 7.82
CA ILE A 248 -18.42 0.88 7.34
C ILE A 248 -19.84 1.52 7.19
N SER A 249 -20.90 0.86 7.66
CA SER A 249 -22.27 1.37 7.51
C SER A 249 -22.77 2.28 8.65
N SER A 250 -21.88 2.89 9.43
CA SER A 250 -22.30 3.85 10.47
C SER A 250 -21.39 5.07 10.53
N LEU A 251 -21.34 5.81 9.42
CA LEU A 251 -20.99 7.22 9.44
C LEU A 251 -22.07 7.95 8.63
N LYS A 252 -23.11 8.34 9.37
CA LYS A 252 -23.96 9.51 9.02
C LYS A 252 -23.18 10.76 9.36
#